data_3f207d2d507f0fd8599d2b8770b19871
#
_entry.id   3f207d2d507f0fd8599d2b8770b19871
#
_cell.length_a   1.000
_cell.length_b   1.000
_cell.length_c   1.000
_cell.angle_alpha   90.00
_cell.angle_beta   90.00
_cell.angle_gamma   90.00
#
_symmetry.space_group_name_H-M   'P 1'
#
loop_
_entity.id
_entity.type
_entity.pdbx_description
1 polymer ?
#
loop_
_entity_poly.entity_id
_entity_poly.type
_entity_poly.pdbx_seq_one_letter_code
_entity_poly.pdbx_strand_id
1 'polypeptide(L)'
;KQAQMGWTLLNNRHVKIYQGNDSIALIGVENSGRPPFPDRAKLAEAMSGTEGMFKILLSHDPSHWRREVLPQTDIQLMLAGHTHAMQTKIFGFTPAQFVYPENDGLYQEGKQMLYVNIGLGHLLYPMRLGAWPEITLLTLRKE
;
A
#
# COMPACT_ATOMS: atom_id res chain seq x y z
N LYS A 1 2.33 2.96 22.35
CA LYS A 1 2.70 4.27 21.74
C LYS A 1 1.62 4.74 20.74
N GLN A 2 1.24 3.96 19.70
CA GLN A 2 0.27 4.39 18.66
C GLN A 2 -1.10 4.74 19.28
N ALA A 3 -1.63 3.90 20.15
CA ALA A 3 -2.89 4.19 20.85
C ALA A 3 -2.84 5.47 21.71
N GLN A 4 -1.68 5.77 22.33
CA GLN A 4 -1.47 7.02 23.09
C GLN A 4 -1.42 8.26 22.16
N MET A 5 -1.12 8.07 20.89
CA MET A 5 -1.15 9.13 19.86
C MET A 5 -2.52 9.28 19.19
N GLY A 6 -3.52 8.49 19.63
CA GLY A 6 -4.85 8.47 19.03
C GLY A 6 -4.90 7.75 17.68
N TRP A 7 -3.89 6.98 17.32
CA TRP A 7 -3.87 6.26 16.04
C TRP A 7 -4.56 4.89 16.15
N THR A 8 -5.34 4.57 15.14
CA THR A 8 -5.94 3.24 14.99
C THR A 8 -4.98 2.34 14.22
N LEU A 9 -4.48 1.30 14.89
CA LEU A 9 -3.61 0.31 14.27
C LEU A 9 -4.45 -0.76 13.56
N LEU A 10 -4.22 -0.94 12.27
CA LEU A 10 -4.95 -1.91 11.43
C LEU A 10 -4.08 -3.14 11.12
N ASN A 11 -3.81 -3.97 12.13
CA ASN A 11 -3.11 -5.24 11.95
C ASN A 11 -4.11 -6.34 11.64
N ASN A 12 -4.14 -6.80 10.37
CA ASN A 12 -5.04 -7.84 9.86
C ASN A 12 -6.52 -7.57 10.19
N ARG A 13 -6.96 -6.33 10.01
CA ARG A 13 -8.34 -5.89 10.26
C ARG A 13 -8.69 -4.66 9.41
N HIS A 14 -9.95 -4.28 9.45
CA HIS A 14 -10.44 -3.10 8.75
C HIS A 14 -11.21 -2.16 9.69
N VAL A 15 -11.44 -0.96 9.18
CA VAL A 15 -12.43 -0.01 9.67
C VAL A 15 -13.32 0.42 8.52
N LYS A 16 -14.59 0.68 8.80
CA LYS A 16 -15.54 1.25 7.84
C LYS A 16 -15.58 2.77 8.03
N ILE A 17 -15.38 3.51 6.96
CA ILE A 17 -15.44 4.97 6.95
C ILE A 17 -16.73 5.35 6.24
N TYR A 18 -17.56 6.16 6.90
CA TYR A 18 -18.88 6.57 6.42
C TYR A 18 -18.89 8.02 5.99
N GLN A 19 -19.61 8.30 4.91
CA GLN A 19 -19.95 9.65 4.48
C GLN A 19 -21.42 9.65 4.01
N GLY A 20 -22.32 10.21 4.84
CA GLY A 20 -23.75 10.07 4.61
C GLY A 20 -24.20 8.62 4.62
N ASN A 21 -24.80 8.16 3.53
CA ASN A 21 -25.26 6.77 3.37
C ASN A 21 -24.19 5.86 2.70
N ASP A 22 -23.06 6.42 2.29
CA ASP A 22 -21.99 5.68 1.64
C ASP A 22 -20.92 5.24 2.65
N SER A 23 -20.23 4.17 2.32
CA SER A 23 -19.12 3.68 3.13
C SER A 23 -18.04 3.02 2.28
N ILE A 24 -16.81 3.12 2.77
CA ILE A 24 -15.65 2.41 2.24
C ILE A 24 -15.01 1.58 3.34
N ALA A 25 -14.34 0.51 2.97
CA ALA A 25 -13.53 -0.29 3.88
C ALA A 25 -12.06 0.10 3.76
N LEU A 26 -11.47 0.59 4.84
CA LEU A 26 -10.02 0.77 4.95
C LEU A 26 -9.44 -0.43 5.69
N ILE A 27 -8.70 -1.24 4.96
CA ILE A 27 -8.16 -2.53 5.39
C ILE A 27 -6.66 -2.36 5.64
N GLY A 28 -6.16 -2.93 6.71
CA GLY A 28 -4.72 -2.98 6.98
C GLY A 28 -4.28 -4.40 7.28
N VAL A 29 -3.11 -4.77 6.77
CA VAL A 29 -2.47 -6.05 7.06
C VAL A 29 -1.13 -5.84 7.76
N GLU A 30 -0.68 -6.84 8.50
CA GLU A 30 0.70 -6.91 8.95
C GLU A 30 1.66 -7.10 7.78
N ASN A 31 2.96 -7.20 8.05
CA ASN A 31 3.97 -7.33 7.01
C ASN A 31 3.70 -8.53 6.10
N SER A 32 3.53 -8.26 4.81
CA SER A 32 3.45 -9.26 3.76
C SER A 32 4.85 -9.44 3.16
N GLY A 33 5.76 -10.02 3.95
CA GLY A 33 7.17 -10.16 3.58
C GLY A 33 7.45 -11.30 2.61
N ARG A 34 8.63 -11.23 1.98
CA ARG A 34 9.24 -12.33 1.25
C ARG A 34 10.49 -12.82 2.01
N PRO A 35 10.86 -14.07 1.90
CA PRO A 35 12.06 -14.56 2.55
C PRO A 35 13.27 -13.65 2.32
N PRO A 36 14.07 -13.33 3.35
CA PRO A 36 14.04 -13.90 4.72
C PRO A 36 13.04 -13.22 5.69
N PHE A 37 12.24 -12.28 5.23
CA PHE A 37 11.27 -11.56 6.07
C PHE A 37 10.00 -12.40 6.24
N PRO A 38 9.41 -12.43 7.46
CA PRO A 38 8.22 -13.22 7.70
C PRO A 38 7.01 -12.60 6.99
N ASP A 39 6.18 -13.44 6.40
CA ASP A 39 4.83 -13.07 5.99
C ASP A 39 3.87 -13.26 7.17
N ARG A 40 3.23 -12.18 7.60
CA ARG A 40 2.27 -12.13 8.70
C ARG A 40 0.92 -11.55 8.27
N ALA A 41 0.81 -11.23 6.99
CA ALA A 41 -0.44 -10.74 6.44
C ALA A 41 -1.51 -11.83 6.49
N LYS A 42 -2.71 -11.46 6.91
CA LYS A 42 -3.90 -12.31 6.91
C LYS A 42 -5.00 -11.59 6.15
N LEU A 43 -4.84 -11.53 4.82
CA LEU A 43 -5.67 -10.71 3.96
C LEU A 43 -7.14 -11.11 4.03
N ALA A 44 -7.45 -12.39 3.96
CA ALA A 44 -8.82 -12.89 4.04
C ALA A 44 -9.49 -12.54 5.39
N GLU A 45 -8.75 -12.63 6.50
CA GLU A 45 -9.24 -12.22 7.84
C GLU A 45 -9.53 -10.72 7.87
N ALA A 46 -8.61 -9.91 7.35
CA ALA A 46 -8.72 -8.45 7.33
C ALA A 46 -9.91 -7.97 6.47
N MET A 47 -10.27 -8.71 5.42
CA MET A 47 -11.36 -8.38 4.49
C MET A 47 -12.74 -8.87 4.96
N SER A 48 -12.80 -9.81 5.88
CA SER A 48 -14.07 -10.42 6.31
C SER A 48 -15.08 -9.36 6.78
N GLY A 49 -16.29 -9.34 6.19
CA GLY A 49 -17.34 -8.36 6.50
C GLY A 49 -17.24 -7.04 5.74
N THR A 50 -16.46 -7.02 4.64
CA THR A 50 -16.35 -5.86 3.73
C THR A 50 -16.95 -6.13 2.34
N GLU A 51 -17.75 -7.18 2.21
CA GLU A 51 -18.37 -7.61 0.96
C GLU A 51 -19.22 -6.48 0.36
N GLY A 52 -19.08 -6.25 -0.94
CA GLY A 52 -19.81 -5.20 -1.68
C GLY A 52 -19.37 -3.77 -1.42
N MET A 53 -18.37 -3.54 -0.56
CA MET A 53 -17.83 -2.22 -0.28
C MET A 53 -16.67 -1.87 -1.23
N PHE A 54 -16.45 -0.57 -1.48
CA PHE A 54 -15.19 -0.10 -2.04
C PHE A 54 -14.08 -0.29 -1.00
N LYS A 55 -13.01 -0.97 -1.39
CA LYS A 55 -11.93 -1.41 -0.51
C LYS A 55 -10.62 -0.71 -0.80
N ILE A 56 -10.00 -0.17 0.23
CA ILE A 56 -8.63 0.36 0.20
C ILE A 56 -7.78 -0.47 1.13
N LEU A 57 -6.71 -1.06 0.60
CA LEU A 57 -5.76 -1.86 1.37
C LEU A 57 -4.50 -1.05 1.68
N LEU A 58 -4.11 -1.03 2.93
CA LEU A 58 -2.79 -0.58 3.40
C LEU A 58 -1.89 -1.79 3.59
N SER A 59 -0.90 -1.96 2.72
CA SER A 59 0.09 -3.02 2.81
C SER A 59 1.47 -2.48 2.44
N HIS A 60 2.48 -2.76 3.28
CA HIS A 60 3.78 -2.11 3.16
C HIS A 60 4.55 -2.53 1.91
N ASP A 61 4.65 -3.83 1.62
CA ASP A 61 5.42 -4.37 0.48
C ASP A 61 4.55 -4.40 -0.79
N PRO A 62 4.93 -3.71 -1.88
CA PRO A 62 4.15 -3.69 -3.13
C PRO A 62 4.05 -5.07 -3.79
N SER A 63 4.98 -5.98 -3.55
CA SER A 63 4.91 -7.34 -4.11
C SER A 63 3.70 -8.15 -3.61
N HIS A 64 3.05 -7.72 -2.52
CA HIS A 64 1.80 -8.29 -2.03
C HIS A 64 0.68 -8.18 -3.08
N TRP A 65 0.68 -7.10 -3.88
CA TRP A 65 -0.33 -6.88 -4.91
C TRP A 65 -0.40 -8.01 -5.92
N ARG A 66 0.72 -8.34 -6.57
CA ARG A 66 0.76 -9.43 -7.55
C ARG A 66 0.64 -10.82 -6.94
N ARG A 67 1.12 -10.97 -5.73
CA ARG A 67 1.20 -12.27 -5.06
C ARG A 67 -0.16 -12.75 -4.58
N GLU A 68 -0.98 -11.84 -4.05
CA GLU A 68 -2.20 -12.20 -3.35
C GLU A 68 -3.39 -11.28 -3.71
N VAL A 69 -3.18 -9.95 -3.70
CA VAL A 69 -4.28 -8.98 -3.83
C VAL A 69 -4.94 -9.08 -5.21
N LEU A 70 -4.15 -8.99 -6.28
CA LEU A 70 -4.66 -9.00 -7.65
C LEU A 70 -5.36 -10.32 -8.03
N PRO A 71 -4.80 -11.51 -7.77
CA PRO A 71 -5.43 -12.77 -8.19
C PRO A 71 -6.56 -13.27 -7.28
N GLN A 72 -6.66 -12.81 -6.03
CA GLN A 72 -7.52 -13.44 -5.03
C GLN A 72 -8.58 -12.50 -4.44
N THR A 73 -8.56 -11.21 -4.78
CA THR A 73 -9.45 -10.23 -4.14
C THR A 73 -10.12 -9.28 -5.14
N ASP A 74 -11.12 -8.57 -4.63
CA ASP A 74 -11.82 -7.48 -5.32
C ASP A 74 -11.42 -6.09 -4.75
N ILE A 75 -10.23 -5.94 -4.17
CA ILE A 75 -9.73 -4.67 -3.63
C ILE A 75 -9.49 -3.70 -4.79
N GLN A 76 -10.11 -2.52 -4.72
CA GLN A 76 -10.02 -1.52 -5.78
C GLN A 76 -8.72 -0.71 -5.72
N LEU A 77 -8.20 -0.44 -4.52
CA LEU A 77 -6.97 0.33 -4.35
C LEU A 77 -6.09 -0.26 -3.26
N MET A 78 -4.85 -0.57 -3.59
CA MET A 78 -3.80 -0.89 -2.61
C MET A 78 -2.84 0.29 -2.52
N LEU A 79 -2.49 0.68 -1.30
CA LEU A 79 -1.45 1.68 -1.00
C LEU A 79 -0.25 0.97 -0.39
N ALA A 80 0.91 1.16 -0.99
CA ALA A 80 2.16 0.55 -0.55
C ALA A 80 3.30 1.57 -0.46
N GLY A 81 4.40 1.16 0.14
CA GLY A 81 5.62 1.93 0.25
C GLY A 81 6.85 1.07 0.00
N HIS A 82 7.71 0.95 1.02
CA HIS A 82 8.84 0.02 1.10
C HIS A 82 10.03 0.32 0.21
N THR A 83 9.85 0.53 -1.07
CA THR A 83 10.92 0.56 -2.08
C THR A 83 11.85 1.75 -1.97
N HIS A 84 11.33 2.90 -1.50
CA HIS A 84 12.01 4.22 -1.54
C HIS A 84 12.58 4.58 -2.92
N ALA A 85 12.18 3.87 -4.01
CA ALA A 85 12.85 3.85 -5.31
C ALA A 85 14.37 3.61 -5.18
N MET A 86 14.78 2.81 -4.16
CA MET A 86 16.20 2.67 -3.74
C MET A 86 16.91 4.01 -3.60
N GLN A 87 16.18 5.07 -3.24
CA GLN A 87 16.66 6.45 -3.06
C GLN A 87 17.37 7.06 -4.28
N THR A 88 17.31 6.38 -5.42
CA THR A 88 17.95 6.83 -6.69
C THR A 88 16.98 6.68 -7.84
N LYS A 89 16.74 7.80 -8.56
CA LYS A 89 15.89 7.83 -9.76
C LYS A 89 16.46 8.84 -10.75
N ILE A 90 16.97 8.38 -11.87
CA ILE A 90 17.61 9.21 -12.91
C ILE A 90 16.87 8.98 -14.22
N PHE A 91 16.29 10.02 -14.80
CA PHE A 91 15.47 9.95 -16.03
C PHE A 91 14.37 8.88 -15.99
N GLY A 92 13.73 8.72 -14.81
CA GLY A 92 12.70 7.70 -14.62
C GLY A 92 13.22 6.29 -14.28
N PHE A 93 14.50 6.04 -14.43
CA PHE A 93 15.13 4.78 -14.08
C PHE A 93 15.48 4.74 -12.59
N THR A 94 15.14 3.62 -11.92
CA THR A 94 15.58 3.32 -10.55
C THR A 94 16.05 1.87 -10.45
N PRO A 95 17.12 1.59 -9.68
CA PRO A 95 17.54 0.20 -9.43
C PRO A 95 16.45 -0.67 -8.77
N ALA A 96 15.49 -0.04 -8.08
CA ALA A 96 14.36 -0.73 -7.46
C ALA A 96 13.56 -1.60 -8.45
N GLN A 97 13.49 -1.23 -9.73
CA GLN A 97 12.72 -1.95 -10.75
C GLN A 97 13.24 -3.38 -11.03
N PHE A 98 14.50 -3.67 -10.70
CA PHE A 98 15.04 -5.03 -10.83
C PHE A 98 14.57 -5.98 -9.73
N VAL A 99 14.09 -5.42 -8.62
CA VAL A 99 13.61 -6.18 -7.46
C VAL A 99 12.10 -6.10 -7.32
N TYR A 100 11.56 -4.93 -7.60
CA TYR A 100 10.14 -4.60 -7.51
C TYR A 100 9.65 -4.06 -8.86
N PRO A 101 8.93 -4.85 -9.67
CA PRO A 101 8.31 -4.35 -10.91
C PRO A 101 7.43 -3.12 -10.65
N GLU A 102 6.65 -3.16 -9.56
CA GLU A 102 5.89 -2.03 -9.04
C GLU A 102 6.73 -1.34 -7.95
N ASN A 103 7.47 -0.30 -8.32
CA ASN A 103 8.46 0.32 -7.42
C ASN A 103 8.17 1.77 -7.06
N ASP A 104 7.40 2.51 -7.85
CA ASP A 104 6.93 3.87 -7.54
C ASP A 104 5.70 4.26 -8.39
N GLY A 105 4.83 5.12 -7.85
CA GLY A 105 3.69 5.69 -8.58
C GLY A 105 2.49 4.74 -8.72
N LEU A 106 1.65 5.00 -9.71
CA LEU A 106 0.37 4.33 -9.94
C LEU A 106 0.49 3.21 -10.96
N TYR A 107 -0.04 2.05 -10.60
CA TYR A 107 -0.23 0.88 -11.47
C TYR A 107 -1.70 0.51 -11.50
N GLN A 108 -2.19 0.03 -12.64
CA GLN A 108 -3.57 -0.39 -12.80
C GLN A 108 -3.66 -1.67 -13.63
N GLU A 109 -4.43 -2.62 -13.15
CA GLU A 109 -4.84 -3.81 -13.89
C GLU A 109 -6.35 -4.04 -13.73
N GLY A 110 -7.07 -3.94 -14.83
CA GLY A 110 -8.52 -4.00 -14.82
C GLY A 110 -9.13 -2.90 -13.95
N LYS A 111 -9.84 -3.31 -12.90
CA LYS A 111 -10.49 -2.40 -11.93
C LYS A 111 -9.66 -2.21 -10.65
N GLN A 112 -8.51 -2.84 -10.55
CA GLN A 112 -7.66 -2.79 -9.37
C GLN A 112 -6.47 -1.86 -9.61
N MET A 113 -6.12 -1.09 -8.59
CA MET A 113 -5.03 -0.12 -8.63
C MET A 113 -4.07 -0.37 -7.47
N LEU A 114 -2.79 -0.15 -7.73
CA LEU A 114 -1.74 -0.07 -6.72
C LEU A 114 -1.08 1.29 -6.82
N TYR A 115 -0.94 1.99 -5.69
CA TYR A 115 -0.08 3.17 -5.60
C TYR A 115 1.08 2.88 -4.66
N VAL A 116 2.31 3.04 -5.17
CA VAL A 116 3.55 2.87 -4.40
C VAL A 116 4.14 4.24 -4.12
N ASN A 117 4.11 4.66 -2.84
CA ASN A 117 4.70 5.90 -2.38
C ASN A 117 6.14 5.67 -1.94
N ILE A 118 7.07 6.46 -2.42
CA ILE A 118 8.50 6.33 -2.11
C ILE A 118 8.92 6.96 -0.77
N GLY A 119 7.96 7.58 -0.07
CA GLY A 119 8.12 8.04 1.30
C GLY A 119 8.93 9.33 1.47
N LEU A 120 8.97 9.79 2.71
CA LEU A 120 9.66 11.03 3.11
C LEU A 120 11.10 10.80 3.62
N GLY A 121 11.32 9.64 4.25
CA GLY A 121 12.57 9.32 4.93
C GLY A 121 13.67 8.79 4.02
N HIS A 122 14.73 8.31 4.64
CA HIS A 122 15.82 7.60 3.98
C HIS A 122 16.09 6.28 4.69
N LEU A 123 16.75 5.36 3.98
CA LEU A 123 17.17 4.07 4.48
C LEU A 123 18.67 3.88 4.20
N LEU A 124 19.42 3.38 5.17
CA LEU A 124 20.87 3.10 5.14
C LEU A 124 21.75 4.35 5.02
N TYR A 125 21.59 5.18 4.02
CA TYR A 125 22.38 6.41 3.80
C TYR A 125 21.46 7.64 3.66
N PRO A 126 21.83 8.78 4.25
CA PRO A 126 20.98 9.97 4.34
C PRO A 126 21.02 10.81 3.05
N MET A 127 20.75 10.20 1.90
CA MET A 127 20.78 10.85 0.60
C MET A 127 19.67 10.29 -0.32
N ARG A 128 19.07 11.17 -1.11
CA ARG A 128 18.20 10.81 -2.23
C ARG A 128 18.72 11.51 -3.49
N LEU A 129 18.86 10.76 -4.57
CA LEU A 129 19.28 11.28 -5.87
C LEU A 129 18.13 11.13 -6.87
N GLY A 130 17.41 12.22 -7.16
CA GLY A 130 16.28 12.23 -8.08
C GLY A 130 15.01 11.49 -7.60
N ALA A 131 15.10 10.67 -6.55
CA ALA A 131 13.97 10.05 -5.87
C ALA A 131 13.53 10.97 -4.71
N TRP A 132 12.89 12.09 -5.03
CA TRP A 132 12.53 13.12 -4.05
C TRP A 132 11.53 12.61 -3.03
N PRO A 133 11.55 13.14 -1.78
CA PRO A 133 10.52 12.85 -0.79
C PRO A 133 9.12 13.14 -1.33
N GLU A 134 8.16 12.26 -1.02
CA GLU A 134 6.82 12.31 -1.60
C GLU A 134 5.74 12.29 -0.52
N ILE A 135 4.76 13.20 -0.66
CA ILE A 135 3.46 13.16 0.00
C ILE A 135 2.38 13.11 -1.08
N THR A 136 1.54 12.09 -1.05
CA THR A 136 0.49 11.89 -2.04
C THR A 136 -0.88 12.19 -1.44
N LEU A 137 -1.61 13.09 -2.08
CA LEU A 137 -3.02 13.35 -1.79
C LEU A 137 -3.90 12.53 -2.74
N LEU A 138 -4.70 11.63 -2.18
CA LEU A 138 -5.68 10.85 -2.93
C LEU A 138 -7.09 11.39 -2.66
N THR A 139 -7.82 11.71 -3.72
CA THR A 139 -9.21 12.14 -3.64
C THR A 139 -10.11 11.06 -4.21
N LEU A 140 -10.95 10.48 -3.36
CA LEU A 140 -11.99 9.55 -3.79
C LEU A 140 -13.24 10.34 -4.19
N ARG A 141 -13.84 9.95 -5.31
CA ARG A 141 -15.11 10.54 -5.79
C ARG A 141 -16.08 9.41 -6.10
N LYS A 142 -17.34 9.63 -5.75
CA LYS A 142 -18.43 8.77 -6.22
C LYS A 142 -18.82 9.23 -7.63
N GLU A 143 -18.93 8.27 -8.54
CA GLU A 143 -19.51 8.47 -9.87
C GLU A 143 -21.05 8.36 -9.81
#